data_641e0b6370f711189ba2abf22b8331d4
#
_entry.id   641e0b6370f711189ba2abf22b8331d4
#
_cell.length_a   1.000
_cell.length_b   1.000
_cell.length_c   1.000
_cell.angle_alpha   90.00
_cell.angle_beta   90.00
_cell.angle_gamma   90.00
#
_symmetry.space_group_name_H-M   'P 1'
#
loop_
_entity.id
_entity.type
_entity.pdbx_description
1 polymer ?
#
loop_
_entity_poly.entity_id
_entity_poly.type
_entity_poly.pdbx_seq_one_letter_code
_entity_poly.pdbx_strand_id
1 'polypeptide(L)'
;MEKEIIKLLIHKGPLTGSEIWETFGGDGIRLWQICKRSKNLTIRTVGTRYLRLDRRVEGFARLSPSIWREFLTYSVIGISGDPKALESRAMELTSHTEAVSQTKLKLAYHVVSGLTDQIENFFPHETRFCFIIAGDIVYNMAHIVPRPERSTGKLVKGSDIDLVVIVDDQTPDRLIKRLDDAIYREKYRLLISPHVREEVDYIVKKVIRVKEQIRFETFKHRVACKILHEGTLLHGSEALFREVKVMLHQTGVPDKLNELEKQAKIFRSNAEAFLLYATPEKIKDEALFLFHPSEESEEFE
;
A
#
# COMPACT_ATOMS: atom_id res chain seq x y z
N MET A 1 -19.86 26.09 1.62
CA MET A 1 -19.30 24.72 1.69
C MET A 1 -19.38 24.13 3.11
N GLU A 2 -18.76 24.71 4.18
CA GLU A 2 -18.83 24.10 5.54
C GLU A 2 -20.27 23.88 6.01
N LYS A 3 -21.13 24.91 5.92
CA LYS A 3 -22.56 24.78 6.30
C LYS A 3 -23.31 23.71 5.51
N GLU A 4 -22.94 23.50 4.28
CA GLU A 4 -23.55 22.50 3.39
C GLU A 4 -23.10 21.09 3.75
N ILE A 5 -21.79 20.93 4.09
CA ILE A 5 -21.25 19.67 4.60
C ILE A 5 -21.97 19.29 5.92
N ILE A 6 -22.11 20.25 6.85
CA ILE A 6 -22.84 20.03 8.11
C ILE A 6 -24.29 19.60 7.84
N LYS A 7 -25.00 20.27 6.94
CA LYS A 7 -26.37 19.88 6.55
C LYS A 7 -26.43 18.46 5.99
N LEU A 8 -25.46 18.10 5.14
CA LEU A 8 -25.37 16.76 4.57
C LEU A 8 -25.18 15.71 5.68
N LEU A 9 -24.26 15.96 6.62
CA LEU A 9 -23.98 15.06 7.75
C LEU A 9 -25.13 14.97 8.76
N ILE A 10 -25.90 16.05 8.96
CA ILE A 10 -27.14 16.00 9.77
C ILE A 10 -28.15 15.07 9.12
N HIS A 11 -28.26 15.10 7.81
CA HIS A 11 -29.26 14.31 7.08
C HIS A 11 -28.87 12.85 6.85
N LYS A 12 -27.58 12.60 6.51
CA LYS A 12 -27.09 11.27 6.13
C LYS A 12 -26.30 10.55 7.24
N GLY A 13 -25.96 11.24 8.33
CA GLY A 13 -25.00 10.74 9.31
C GLY A 13 -23.53 10.92 8.87
N PRO A 14 -22.59 10.32 9.62
CA PRO A 14 -21.16 10.39 9.29
C PRO A 14 -20.84 9.74 7.95
N LEU A 15 -19.98 10.40 7.15
CA LEU A 15 -19.60 10.00 5.79
C LEU A 15 -18.08 9.90 5.66
N THR A 16 -17.61 9.08 4.72
CA THR A 16 -16.19 9.05 4.32
C THR A 16 -15.82 10.32 3.54
N GLY A 17 -14.53 10.62 3.46
CA GLY A 17 -14.05 11.72 2.62
C GLY A 17 -14.45 11.56 1.16
N SER A 18 -14.48 10.33 0.64
CA SER A 18 -14.92 10.00 -0.71
C SER A 18 -16.39 10.36 -0.94
N GLU A 19 -17.29 9.94 -0.04
CA GLU A 19 -18.74 10.24 -0.13
C GLU A 19 -19.03 11.75 -0.09
N ILE A 20 -18.23 12.50 0.69
CA ILE A 20 -18.34 13.97 0.71
C ILE A 20 -17.79 14.54 -0.61
N TRP A 21 -16.64 14.04 -1.09
CA TRP A 21 -16.04 14.48 -2.34
C TRP A 21 -16.96 14.22 -3.55
N GLU A 22 -17.60 13.07 -3.62
CA GLU A 22 -18.58 12.73 -4.66
C GLU A 22 -19.77 13.70 -4.68
N THR A 23 -20.14 14.24 -3.52
CA THR A 23 -21.27 15.17 -3.39
C THR A 23 -20.90 16.61 -3.82
N PHE A 24 -19.69 17.08 -3.45
CA PHE A 24 -19.33 18.49 -3.61
C PHE A 24 -18.31 18.73 -4.73
N GLY A 25 -17.46 17.76 -5.00
CA GLY A 25 -16.37 17.92 -5.98
C GLY A 25 -15.41 19.08 -5.68
N GLY A 26 -14.77 19.60 -6.71
CA GLY A 26 -13.99 20.83 -6.67
C GLY A 26 -12.55 20.67 -6.19
N ASP A 27 -12.04 21.62 -5.39
CA ASP A 27 -10.67 21.60 -4.87
C ASP A 27 -10.56 20.69 -3.63
N GLY A 28 -9.84 19.57 -3.77
CA GLY A 28 -9.65 18.57 -2.72
C GLY A 28 -8.93 19.11 -1.49
N ILE A 29 -7.92 19.98 -1.69
CA ILE A 29 -7.18 20.60 -0.58
C ILE A 29 -8.12 21.48 0.23
N ARG A 30 -8.92 22.28 -0.44
CA ARG A 30 -9.90 23.15 0.21
C ARG A 30 -10.95 22.35 0.96
N LEU A 31 -11.43 21.26 0.41
CA LEU A 31 -12.38 20.38 1.09
C LEU A 31 -11.76 19.79 2.35
N TRP A 32 -10.56 19.23 2.25
CA TRP A 32 -9.81 18.68 3.38
C TRP A 32 -9.55 19.76 4.46
N GLN A 33 -9.11 20.96 4.06
CA GLN A 33 -8.89 22.10 4.97
C GLN A 33 -10.17 22.46 5.74
N ILE A 34 -11.31 22.56 5.07
CA ILE A 34 -12.59 22.86 5.69
C ILE A 34 -12.95 21.83 6.74
N CYS A 35 -12.84 20.54 6.39
CA CYS A 35 -13.16 19.46 7.32
C CYS A 35 -12.22 19.42 8.54
N LYS A 36 -10.92 19.68 8.32
CA LYS A 36 -9.90 19.67 9.40
C LYS A 36 -9.96 20.89 10.31
N ARG A 37 -10.37 22.07 9.80
CA ARG A 37 -10.37 23.34 10.55
C ARG A 37 -11.69 23.60 11.26
N SER A 38 -12.76 22.96 10.86
CA SER A 38 -14.07 23.17 11.42
C SER A 38 -14.13 22.70 12.88
N LYS A 39 -14.66 23.54 13.77
CA LYS A 39 -14.94 23.19 15.16
C LYS A 39 -16.20 22.32 15.30
N ASN A 40 -17.04 22.30 14.26
CA ASN A 40 -18.31 21.59 14.25
C ASN A 40 -18.18 20.17 13.66
N LEU A 41 -17.03 19.86 13.07
CA LEU A 41 -16.74 18.56 12.44
C LEU A 41 -15.62 17.85 13.17
N THR A 42 -15.74 16.53 13.24
CA THR A 42 -14.70 15.65 13.76
C THR A 42 -14.34 14.64 12.68
N ILE A 43 -13.04 14.45 12.46
CA ILE A 43 -12.52 13.43 11.54
C ILE A 43 -11.96 12.28 12.36
N ARG A 44 -12.45 11.08 12.09
CA ARG A 44 -11.92 9.84 12.63
C ARG A 44 -11.19 9.08 11.52
N THR A 45 -9.87 8.94 11.62
CA THR A 45 -9.06 8.15 10.70
C THR A 45 -8.96 6.72 11.21
N VAL A 46 -9.12 5.75 10.31
CA VAL A 46 -9.00 4.32 10.60
C VAL A 46 -7.75 3.74 9.95
N GLY A 47 -7.37 2.54 10.41
CA GLY A 47 -6.19 1.82 9.89
C GLY A 47 -4.86 2.37 10.39
N THR A 48 -3.80 2.02 9.69
CA THR A 48 -2.42 2.26 10.10
C THR A 48 -1.69 3.09 9.04
N ARG A 49 -0.89 4.07 9.49
CA ARG A 49 0.10 4.73 8.63
C ARG A 49 1.39 3.91 8.68
N TYR A 50 1.99 3.65 7.55
CA TYR A 50 3.21 2.87 7.43
C TYR A 50 4.25 3.56 6.55
N LEU A 51 5.52 3.19 6.72
CA LEU A 51 6.62 3.73 5.95
C LEU A 51 6.45 3.42 4.46
N ARG A 52 6.65 4.43 3.62
CA ARG A 52 6.83 4.31 2.19
C ARG A 52 8.06 5.09 1.74
N LEU A 53 8.83 4.52 0.84
CA LEU A 53 10.01 5.17 0.29
C LEU A 53 9.66 5.91 -1.00
N ASP A 54 10.03 7.16 -1.11
CA ASP A 54 9.74 8.03 -2.27
C ASP A 54 10.96 8.87 -2.62
N ARG A 55 11.46 8.75 -3.84
CA ARG A 55 12.65 9.48 -4.33
C ARG A 55 12.50 11.00 -4.30
N ARG A 56 11.26 11.50 -4.34
CA ARG A 56 10.95 12.95 -4.38
C ARG A 56 10.94 13.59 -3.01
N VAL A 57 10.98 12.79 -1.97
CA VAL A 57 11.02 13.27 -0.59
C VAL A 57 12.46 13.32 -0.11
N GLU A 58 12.86 14.43 0.49
CA GLU A 58 14.15 14.52 1.16
C GLU A 58 14.26 13.42 2.23
N GLY A 59 15.38 12.70 2.25
CA GLY A 59 15.55 11.52 3.10
C GLY A 59 14.80 10.27 2.63
N PHE A 60 14.06 10.35 1.52
CA PHE A 60 13.30 9.26 0.87
C PHE A 60 12.14 8.68 1.68
N ALA A 61 11.82 9.21 2.86
CA ALA A 61 10.85 8.61 3.77
C ALA A 61 9.56 9.43 3.86
N ARG A 62 8.42 8.83 3.56
CA ARG A 62 7.09 9.36 3.80
C ARG A 62 6.16 8.31 4.39
N LEU A 63 4.99 8.71 4.86
CA LEU A 63 3.96 7.78 5.29
C LEU A 63 2.96 7.51 4.15
N SER A 64 2.55 6.25 4.04
CA SER A 64 1.36 5.81 3.31
C SER A 64 0.22 5.59 4.33
N PRO A 65 -1.04 5.84 3.94
CA PRO A 65 -1.49 6.49 2.71
C PRO A 65 -1.13 7.99 2.66
N SER A 66 -1.18 8.58 1.47
CA SER A 66 -1.05 10.04 1.31
C SER A 66 -2.14 10.79 2.09
N ILE A 67 -1.95 12.11 2.30
CA ILE A 67 -2.95 12.93 2.99
C ILE A 67 -4.32 12.83 2.31
N TRP A 68 -4.32 12.92 0.99
CA TRP A 68 -5.55 12.86 0.21
C TRP A 68 -6.20 11.47 0.21
N ARG A 69 -5.42 10.40 -0.01
CA ARG A 69 -5.94 9.04 0.06
C ARG A 69 -6.46 8.71 1.47
N GLU A 70 -5.73 9.12 2.52
CA GLU A 70 -6.18 8.95 3.90
C GLU A 70 -7.53 9.65 4.13
N PHE A 71 -7.67 10.88 3.62
CA PHE A 71 -8.92 11.62 3.75
C PHE A 71 -10.07 10.93 3.02
N LEU A 72 -9.85 10.51 1.77
CA LEU A 72 -10.90 9.90 0.95
C LEU A 72 -11.31 8.51 1.44
N THR A 73 -10.31 7.65 1.70
CA THR A 73 -10.51 6.20 1.82
C THR A 73 -10.55 5.73 3.27
N TYR A 74 -9.82 6.40 4.17
CA TYR A 74 -9.62 5.94 5.54
C TYR A 74 -10.06 6.94 6.60
N SER A 75 -10.83 7.95 6.23
CA SER A 75 -11.35 8.93 7.18
C SER A 75 -12.87 8.98 7.12
N VAL A 76 -13.48 9.03 8.30
CA VAL A 76 -14.92 9.30 8.48
C VAL A 76 -15.07 10.68 9.09
N ILE A 77 -15.93 11.47 8.51
CA ILE A 77 -16.24 12.83 8.94
C ILE A 77 -17.66 12.83 9.56
N GLY A 78 -17.79 13.34 10.74
CA GLY A 78 -19.06 13.45 11.44
C GLY A 78 -19.19 14.78 12.16
N ILE A 79 -20.36 15.04 12.72
CA ILE A 79 -20.63 16.21 13.55
C ILE A 79 -20.02 16.01 14.92
N SER A 80 -19.32 17.03 15.45
CA SER A 80 -18.64 16.94 16.75
C SER A 80 -19.60 16.63 17.92
N GLY A 81 -20.89 16.88 17.77
CA GLY A 81 -21.92 16.57 18.77
C GLY A 81 -22.39 15.12 18.81
N ASP A 82 -21.98 14.27 17.84
CA ASP A 82 -22.38 12.85 17.79
C ASP A 82 -21.18 11.90 17.64
N PRO A 83 -20.40 11.72 18.71
CA PRO A 83 -19.24 10.83 18.68
C PRO A 83 -19.62 9.35 18.53
N LYS A 84 -20.83 8.94 18.94
CA LYS A 84 -21.27 7.55 18.85
C LYS A 84 -21.51 7.13 17.40
N ALA A 85 -22.23 7.94 16.63
CA ALA A 85 -22.46 7.67 15.21
C ALA A 85 -21.13 7.69 14.43
N LEU A 86 -20.22 8.63 14.75
CA LEU A 86 -18.89 8.70 14.15
C LEU A 86 -18.08 7.42 14.40
N GLU A 87 -18.05 6.92 15.64
CA GLU A 87 -17.29 5.71 15.98
C GLU A 87 -17.91 4.46 15.34
N SER A 88 -19.24 4.34 15.31
CA SER A 88 -19.94 3.25 14.63
C SER A 88 -19.55 3.19 13.15
N ARG A 89 -19.57 4.33 12.45
CA ARG A 89 -19.19 4.40 11.03
C ARG A 89 -17.70 4.11 10.83
N ALA A 90 -16.84 4.52 11.75
CA ALA A 90 -15.41 4.21 11.72
C ALA A 90 -15.14 2.70 11.88
N MET A 91 -15.88 2.02 12.78
CA MET A 91 -15.78 0.56 12.92
C MET A 91 -16.23 -0.17 11.64
N GLU A 92 -17.31 0.28 10.99
CA GLU A 92 -17.76 -0.28 9.71
C GLU A 92 -16.69 -0.14 8.64
N LEU A 93 -16.07 1.05 8.54
CA LEU A 93 -14.98 1.28 7.58
C LEU A 93 -13.76 0.40 7.87
N THR A 94 -13.38 0.24 9.14
CA THR A 94 -12.29 -0.66 9.56
C THR A 94 -12.59 -2.09 9.12
N SER A 95 -13.75 -2.61 9.47
CA SER A 95 -14.16 -3.97 9.10
C SER A 95 -14.22 -4.18 7.59
N HIS A 96 -14.65 -3.16 6.84
CA HIS A 96 -14.64 -3.21 5.37
C HIS A 96 -13.21 -3.31 4.81
N THR A 97 -12.29 -2.48 5.29
CA THR A 97 -10.88 -2.46 4.82
C THR A 97 -10.18 -3.78 5.14
N GLU A 98 -10.40 -4.32 6.34
CA GLU A 98 -9.89 -5.64 6.73
C GLU A 98 -10.46 -6.75 5.84
N ALA A 99 -11.76 -6.74 5.57
CA ALA A 99 -12.40 -7.73 4.69
C ALA A 99 -11.86 -7.68 3.26
N VAL A 100 -11.61 -6.49 2.72
CA VAL A 100 -10.96 -6.30 1.41
C VAL A 100 -9.56 -6.91 1.43
N SER A 101 -8.74 -6.59 2.44
CA SER A 101 -7.38 -7.11 2.58
C SER A 101 -7.36 -8.63 2.66
N GLN A 102 -8.26 -9.22 3.45
CA GLN A 102 -8.40 -10.67 3.57
C GLN A 102 -8.86 -11.33 2.27
N THR A 103 -9.73 -10.67 1.51
CA THR A 103 -10.19 -11.17 0.19
C THR A 103 -9.04 -11.21 -0.80
N LYS A 104 -8.24 -10.13 -0.87
CA LYS A 104 -7.06 -10.07 -1.74
C LYS A 104 -5.97 -11.07 -1.30
N LEU A 105 -5.76 -11.23 0.01
CA LEU A 105 -4.84 -12.24 0.55
C LEU A 105 -5.25 -13.67 0.16
N LYS A 106 -6.53 -14.01 0.28
CA LYS A 106 -7.06 -15.31 -0.15
C LYS A 106 -6.90 -15.53 -1.65
N LEU A 107 -7.16 -14.50 -2.45
CA LEU A 107 -6.93 -14.56 -3.90
C LEU A 107 -5.45 -14.81 -4.23
N ALA A 108 -4.56 -14.06 -3.61
CA ALA A 108 -3.11 -14.24 -3.77
C ALA A 108 -2.67 -15.65 -3.39
N TYR A 109 -3.16 -16.18 -2.26
CA TYR A 109 -2.88 -17.54 -1.84
C TYR A 109 -3.35 -18.58 -2.86
N HIS A 110 -4.58 -18.47 -3.36
CA HIS A 110 -5.10 -19.40 -4.38
C HIS A 110 -4.28 -19.37 -5.67
N VAL A 111 -3.90 -18.18 -6.13
CA VAL A 111 -3.08 -18.03 -7.33
C VAL A 111 -1.71 -18.68 -7.13
N VAL A 112 -1.05 -18.38 -6.01
CA VAL A 112 0.28 -18.90 -5.71
C VAL A 112 0.24 -20.42 -5.47
N SER A 113 -0.75 -20.94 -4.77
CA SER A 113 -0.91 -22.39 -4.57
C SER A 113 -1.07 -23.13 -5.90
N GLY A 114 -1.94 -22.63 -6.79
CA GLY A 114 -2.10 -23.23 -8.12
C GLY A 114 -0.84 -23.11 -9.00
N LEU A 115 -0.07 -22.04 -8.84
CA LEU A 115 1.25 -21.92 -9.50
C LEU A 115 2.25 -22.93 -8.93
N THR A 116 2.26 -23.13 -7.60
CA THR A 116 3.17 -24.07 -6.94
C THR A 116 2.91 -25.50 -7.39
N ASP A 117 1.66 -25.93 -7.47
CA ASP A 117 1.29 -27.27 -7.98
C ASP A 117 1.81 -27.52 -9.41
N GLN A 118 1.81 -26.45 -10.25
CA GLN A 118 2.38 -26.54 -11.59
C GLN A 118 3.91 -26.58 -11.58
N ILE A 119 4.53 -25.82 -10.66
CA ILE A 119 5.99 -25.64 -10.58
C ILE A 119 6.65 -26.88 -9.99
N GLU A 120 6.07 -27.53 -8.99
CA GLU A 120 6.62 -28.73 -8.35
C GLU A 120 6.88 -29.86 -9.35
N ASN A 121 6.13 -29.89 -10.45
CA ASN A 121 6.39 -30.83 -11.56
C ASN A 121 7.68 -30.54 -12.34
N PHE A 122 8.29 -29.37 -12.17
CA PHE A 122 9.44 -28.91 -12.93
C PHE A 122 10.68 -28.65 -12.08
N PHE A 123 10.47 -28.35 -10.80
CA PHE A 123 11.55 -28.09 -9.86
C PHE A 123 12.07 -29.40 -9.27
N PRO A 124 13.39 -29.58 -9.16
CA PRO A 124 13.93 -30.65 -8.34
C PRO A 124 13.38 -30.53 -6.92
N HIS A 125 13.08 -31.66 -6.28
CA HIS A 125 12.53 -31.71 -4.91
C HIS A 125 13.39 -30.97 -3.86
N GLU A 126 14.65 -30.75 -4.17
CA GLU A 126 15.61 -30.05 -3.30
C GLU A 126 15.59 -28.52 -3.47
N THR A 127 14.90 -28.01 -4.50
CA THR A 127 14.85 -26.56 -4.75
C THR A 127 13.93 -25.86 -3.76
N ARG A 128 14.51 -24.97 -2.94
CA ARG A 128 13.70 -24.15 -2.04
C ARG A 128 13.29 -22.85 -2.72
N PHE A 129 12.03 -22.52 -2.61
CA PHE A 129 11.49 -21.22 -3.00
C PHE A 129 10.41 -20.78 -2.00
N CYS A 130 10.17 -19.48 -1.90
CA CYS A 130 9.07 -18.96 -1.13
C CYS A 130 8.44 -17.72 -1.80
N PHE A 131 7.12 -17.62 -1.69
CA PHE A 131 6.34 -16.46 -2.07
C PHE A 131 6.06 -15.63 -0.83
N ILE A 132 6.39 -14.36 -0.90
CA ILE A 132 6.22 -13.38 0.16
C ILE A 132 5.22 -12.34 -0.34
N ILE A 133 4.18 -12.04 0.43
CA ILE A 133 3.24 -10.96 0.15
C ILE A 133 3.63 -9.73 0.96
N ALA A 134 3.48 -8.55 0.35
CA ALA A 134 3.82 -7.26 0.95
C ALA A 134 2.75 -6.19 0.65
N GLY A 135 3.06 -4.93 0.89
CA GLY A 135 2.21 -3.78 0.54
C GLY A 135 0.96 -3.63 1.41
N ASP A 136 -0.06 -2.97 0.87
CA ASP A 136 -1.31 -2.61 1.57
C ASP A 136 -1.98 -3.80 2.27
N ILE A 137 -1.87 -4.99 1.68
CA ILE A 137 -2.52 -6.21 2.18
C ILE A 137 -2.00 -6.61 3.56
N VAL A 138 -0.69 -6.54 3.79
CA VAL A 138 -0.08 -6.94 5.08
C VAL A 138 -0.37 -5.97 6.21
N TYR A 139 -0.75 -4.74 5.87
CA TYR A 139 -1.16 -3.71 6.83
C TYR A 139 -2.67 -3.67 7.07
N ASN A 140 -3.44 -4.54 6.43
CA ASN A 140 -4.91 -4.48 6.41
C ASN A 140 -5.44 -3.14 5.86
N MET A 141 -4.72 -2.56 4.89
CA MET A 141 -5.01 -1.26 4.28
C MET A 141 -5.38 -1.37 2.80
N ALA A 142 -5.66 -2.58 2.31
CA ALA A 142 -6.08 -2.74 0.92
C ALA A 142 -7.48 -2.14 0.69
N HIS A 143 -7.66 -1.51 -0.47
CA HIS A 143 -8.92 -0.89 -0.88
C HIS A 143 -9.32 -1.32 -2.29
N ILE A 144 -10.57 -1.04 -2.67
CA ILE A 144 -11.17 -1.38 -3.98
C ILE A 144 -11.45 -0.15 -4.85
N VAL A 145 -10.98 1.04 -4.47
CA VAL A 145 -11.17 2.27 -5.25
C VAL A 145 -10.55 2.08 -6.64
N PRO A 146 -11.33 2.13 -7.73
CA PRO A 146 -10.80 1.85 -9.07
C PRO A 146 -9.69 2.81 -9.47
N ARG A 147 -8.65 2.28 -10.09
CA ARG A 147 -7.55 3.06 -10.67
C ARG A 147 -7.11 2.48 -12.02
N PRO A 148 -6.53 3.28 -12.92
CA PRO A 148 -5.92 2.74 -14.12
C PRO A 148 -4.65 1.94 -13.77
N GLU A 149 -4.52 0.74 -14.36
CA GLU A 149 -3.26 -0.01 -14.35
C GLU A 149 -2.29 0.64 -15.33
N ARG A 150 -1.00 0.68 -14.95
CA ARG A 150 0.02 1.50 -15.63
C ARG A 150 0.30 1.10 -17.07
N SER A 151 0.40 -0.18 -17.35
CA SER A 151 0.85 -0.66 -18.66
C SER A 151 -0.27 -0.66 -19.70
N THR A 152 -1.51 -0.90 -19.28
CA THR A 152 -2.65 -1.06 -20.18
C THR A 152 -3.69 0.05 -20.07
N GLY A 153 -3.66 0.85 -18.99
CA GLY A 153 -4.68 1.85 -18.68
C GLY A 153 -6.04 1.24 -18.29
N LYS A 154 -6.16 -0.09 -18.16
CA LYS A 154 -7.39 -0.73 -17.74
C LYS A 154 -7.68 -0.45 -16.28
N LEU A 155 -8.95 -0.28 -15.93
CA LEU A 155 -9.35 -0.09 -14.54
C LEU A 155 -9.21 -1.39 -13.75
N VAL A 156 -8.44 -1.34 -12.68
CA VAL A 156 -8.24 -2.39 -11.69
C VAL A 156 -8.88 -2.03 -10.35
N LYS A 157 -9.07 -3.02 -9.49
CA LYS A 157 -9.70 -2.86 -8.18
C LYS A 157 -8.68 -2.45 -7.11
N GLY A 158 -8.42 -1.16 -7.02
CA GLY A 158 -7.70 -0.55 -5.91
C GLY A 158 -6.27 -1.03 -5.73
N SER A 159 -5.92 -1.45 -4.51
CA SER A 159 -4.58 -1.90 -4.17
C SER A 159 -4.15 -3.13 -4.96
N ASP A 160 -2.90 -3.15 -5.41
CA ASP A 160 -2.24 -4.27 -6.06
C ASP A 160 -1.93 -5.43 -5.09
N ILE A 161 -1.57 -6.55 -5.66
CA ILE A 161 -1.06 -7.72 -4.95
C ILE A 161 0.45 -7.73 -5.17
N ASP A 162 1.20 -7.31 -4.15
CA ASP A 162 2.66 -7.23 -4.19
C ASP A 162 3.30 -8.56 -3.79
N LEU A 163 4.03 -9.20 -4.70
CA LEU A 163 4.67 -10.50 -4.48
C LEU A 163 6.19 -10.42 -4.66
N VAL A 164 6.93 -10.97 -3.71
CA VAL A 164 8.35 -11.25 -3.86
C VAL A 164 8.56 -12.76 -3.83
N VAL A 165 9.18 -13.29 -4.87
CA VAL A 165 9.53 -14.71 -4.95
C VAL A 165 11.03 -14.86 -4.75
N ILE A 166 11.42 -15.58 -3.71
CA ILE A 166 12.82 -15.89 -3.43
C ILE A 166 13.08 -17.34 -3.82
N VAL A 167 14.18 -17.57 -4.53
CA VAL A 167 14.66 -18.90 -4.91
C VAL A 167 16.10 -19.10 -4.46
N ASP A 168 16.48 -20.35 -4.21
CA ASP A 168 17.87 -20.71 -3.89
C ASP A 168 18.84 -20.27 -4.97
N ASP A 169 20.09 -19.97 -4.58
CA ASP A 169 21.16 -19.54 -5.49
C ASP A 169 21.51 -20.63 -6.53
N GLN A 170 21.30 -21.91 -6.18
CA GLN A 170 21.54 -23.04 -7.06
C GLN A 170 20.46 -23.26 -8.13
N THR A 171 19.33 -22.54 -8.03
CA THR A 171 18.23 -22.68 -9.01
C THR A 171 18.69 -22.26 -10.40
N PRO A 172 18.61 -23.16 -11.41
CA PRO A 172 19.01 -22.84 -12.79
C PRO A 172 18.16 -21.70 -13.37
N ASP A 173 18.77 -20.79 -14.10
CA ASP A 173 18.09 -19.61 -14.67
C ASP A 173 16.93 -19.98 -15.60
N ARG A 174 17.01 -21.13 -16.30
CA ARG A 174 15.90 -21.67 -17.11
C ARG A 174 14.64 -21.96 -16.29
N LEU A 175 14.80 -22.39 -15.03
CA LEU A 175 13.68 -22.67 -14.15
C LEU A 175 13.12 -21.36 -13.58
N ILE A 176 13.97 -20.40 -13.25
CA ILE A 176 13.56 -19.05 -12.82
C ILE A 176 12.73 -18.39 -13.93
N LYS A 177 13.22 -18.45 -15.18
CA LYS A 177 12.46 -17.93 -16.32
C LYS A 177 11.09 -18.60 -16.48
N ARG A 178 11.05 -19.92 -16.31
CA ARG A 178 9.78 -20.68 -16.40
C ARG A 178 8.80 -20.31 -15.29
N LEU A 179 9.30 -20.05 -14.08
CA LEU A 179 8.54 -19.54 -12.95
C LEU A 179 8.00 -18.12 -13.26
N ASP A 180 8.87 -17.24 -13.74
CA ASP A 180 8.53 -15.89 -14.15
C ASP A 180 7.43 -15.89 -15.23
N ASP A 181 7.60 -16.68 -16.29
CA ASP A 181 6.59 -16.83 -17.36
C ASP A 181 5.25 -17.37 -16.83
N ALA A 182 5.26 -18.22 -15.81
CA ALA A 182 4.04 -18.75 -15.20
C ALA A 182 3.33 -17.68 -14.37
N ILE A 183 4.05 -16.91 -13.55
CA ILE A 183 3.50 -15.80 -12.76
C ILE A 183 2.97 -14.73 -13.70
N TYR A 184 3.70 -14.38 -14.77
CA TYR A 184 3.25 -13.39 -15.74
C TYR A 184 1.93 -13.76 -16.42
N ARG A 185 1.72 -15.05 -16.75
CA ARG A 185 0.45 -15.53 -17.32
C ARG A 185 -0.71 -15.34 -16.33
N GLU A 186 -0.49 -15.64 -15.04
CA GLU A 186 -1.50 -15.44 -14.01
C GLU A 186 -1.79 -13.96 -13.76
N LYS A 187 -0.73 -13.11 -13.67
CA LYS A 187 -0.88 -11.66 -13.63
C LYS A 187 -1.78 -11.15 -14.75
N TYR A 188 -1.47 -11.55 -15.99
CA TYR A 188 -2.25 -11.14 -17.15
C TYR A 188 -3.70 -11.65 -17.09
N ARG A 189 -3.91 -12.90 -16.68
CA ARG A 189 -5.24 -13.50 -16.52
C ARG A 189 -6.09 -12.74 -15.50
N LEU A 190 -5.53 -12.38 -14.35
CA LEU A 190 -6.22 -11.61 -13.31
C LEU A 190 -6.57 -10.21 -13.80
N LEU A 191 -5.66 -9.56 -14.50
CA LEU A 191 -5.84 -8.21 -15.03
C LEU A 191 -6.98 -8.13 -16.06
N ILE A 192 -7.05 -9.11 -17.02
CA ILE A 192 -8.03 -9.06 -18.10
C ILE A 192 -9.37 -9.70 -17.74
N SER A 193 -9.45 -10.46 -16.66
CA SER A 193 -10.68 -11.13 -16.23
C SER A 193 -11.75 -10.10 -15.80
N PRO A 194 -12.92 -10.02 -16.47
CA PRO A 194 -13.90 -8.95 -16.22
C PRO A 194 -14.42 -8.90 -14.77
N HIS A 195 -14.48 -10.05 -14.11
CA HIS A 195 -14.98 -10.17 -12.74
C HIS A 195 -13.90 -9.99 -11.67
N VAL A 196 -12.63 -10.17 -12.03
CA VAL A 196 -11.48 -10.09 -11.12
C VAL A 196 -10.88 -8.70 -11.17
N ARG A 197 -10.26 -8.32 -12.31
CA ARG A 197 -9.61 -7.01 -12.52
C ARG A 197 -8.63 -6.64 -11.41
N GLU A 198 -7.78 -7.60 -11.05
CA GLU A 198 -6.74 -7.40 -10.04
C GLU A 198 -5.38 -7.22 -10.71
N GLU A 199 -4.59 -6.33 -10.17
CA GLU A 199 -3.20 -6.14 -10.55
C GLU A 199 -2.29 -6.92 -9.60
N VAL A 200 -1.30 -7.59 -10.18
CA VAL A 200 -0.24 -8.29 -9.43
C VAL A 200 1.08 -7.69 -9.82
N ASP A 201 1.77 -7.12 -8.86
CA ASP A 201 3.17 -6.72 -9.04
C ASP A 201 4.07 -7.75 -8.38
N TYR A 202 5.10 -8.18 -9.12
CA TYR A 202 5.95 -9.24 -8.63
C TYR A 202 7.40 -9.11 -9.08
N ILE A 203 8.28 -9.72 -8.30
CA ILE A 203 9.67 -9.90 -8.65
C ILE A 203 10.16 -11.29 -8.23
N VAL A 204 10.94 -11.96 -9.10
CA VAL A 204 11.64 -13.20 -8.77
C VAL A 204 13.12 -12.91 -8.58
N LYS A 205 13.70 -13.32 -7.46
CA LYS A 205 15.13 -13.10 -7.18
C LYS A 205 15.77 -14.27 -6.44
N LYS A 206 17.07 -14.46 -6.66
CA LYS A 206 17.91 -15.41 -5.91
C LYS A 206 18.29 -14.83 -4.55
N VAL A 207 18.66 -15.70 -3.60
CA VAL A 207 19.16 -15.31 -2.27
C VAL A 207 20.37 -14.38 -2.37
N ILE A 208 21.28 -14.61 -3.34
CA ILE A 208 22.44 -13.74 -3.56
C ILE A 208 22.03 -12.28 -3.80
N ARG A 209 20.92 -12.06 -4.52
CA ARG A 209 20.40 -10.70 -4.74
C ARG A 209 19.89 -10.07 -3.43
N VAL A 210 19.28 -10.86 -2.56
CA VAL A 210 18.90 -10.39 -1.22
C VAL A 210 20.14 -9.97 -0.43
N LYS A 211 21.21 -10.79 -0.46
CA LYS A 211 22.51 -10.48 0.19
C LYS A 211 23.14 -9.19 -0.32
N GLU A 212 22.95 -8.83 -1.57
CA GLU A 212 23.39 -7.53 -2.11
C GLU A 212 22.50 -6.39 -1.58
N GLN A 213 21.20 -6.58 -1.59
CA GLN A 213 20.23 -5.56 -1.21
C GLN A 213 20.28 -5.18 0.28
N ILE A 214 20.57 -6.12 1.18
CA ILE A 214 20.70 -5.86 2.63
C ILE A 214 21.84 -4.92 3.01
N ARG A 215 22.76 -4.61 2.09
CA ARG A 215 23.75 -3.54 2.30
C ARG A 215 23.11 -2.18 2.53
N PHE A 216 21.86 -1.99 2.04
CA PHE A 216 21.06 -0.79 2.28
C PHE A 216 21.65 0.51 1.70
N GLU A 217 22.52 0.41 0.70
CA GLU A 217 23.33 1.53 0.19
C GLU A 217 22.52 2.43 -0.75
N THR A 218 21.74 1.83 -1.66
CA THR A 218 20.99 2.55 -2.69
C THR A 218 19.52 2.68 -2.33
N PHE A 219 18.81 3.59 -3.00
CA PHE A 219 17.35 3.69 -2.86
C PHE A 219 16.65 2.35 -3.16
N LYS A 220 17.04 1.67 -4.25
CA LYS A 220 16.51 0.36 -4.61
C LYS A 220 16.76 -0.71 -3.54
N HIS A 221 17.94 -0.70 -2.90
CA HIS A 221 18.24 -1.58 -1.77
C HIS A 221 17.31 -1.31 -0.58
N ARG A 222 17.06 -0.02 -0.28
CA ARG A 222 16.15 0.36 0.82
C ARG A 222 14.73 -0.09 0.57
N VAL A 223 14.21 0.11 -0.66
CA VAL A 223 12.87 -0.37 -1.06
C VAL A 223 12.78 -1.89 -0.93
N ALA A 224 13.75 -2.62 -1.50
CA ALA A 224 13.76 -4.09 -1.41
C ALA A 224 13.82 -4.58 0.05
N CYS A 225 14.65 -3.96 0.90
CA CYS A 225 14.75 -4.29 2.31
C CYS A 225 13.43 -4.00 3.06
N LYS A 226 12.78 -2.87 2.77
CA LYS A 226 11.49 -2.51 3.36
C LYS A 226 10.44 -3.54 3.02
N ILE A 227 10.30 -3.90 1.74
CA ILE A 227 9.35 -4.90 1.26
C ILE A 227 9.60 -6.27 1.89
N LEU A 228 10.87 -6.72 1.94
CA LEU A 228 11.23 -7.99 2.57
C LEU A 228 11.04 -7.97 4.11
N HIS A 229 11.21 -6.81 4.75
CA HIS A 229 11.01 -6.65 6.18
C HIS A 229 9.52 -6.75 6.57
N GLU A 230 8.64 -6.03 5.89
CA GLU A 230 7.20 -6.04 6.17
C GLU A 230 6.52 -7.31 5.68
N GLY A 231 7.00 -7.87 4.55
CA GLY A 231 6.37 -8.98 3.88
C GLY A 231 6.19 -10.22 4.77
N THR A 232 5.11 -10.95 4.53
CA THR A 232 4.76 -12.19 5.22
C THR A 232 4.83 -13.37 4.26
N LEU A 233 5.16 -14.56 4.79
CA LEU A 233 5.16 -15.78 3.99
C LEU A 233 3.75 -16.08 3.50
N LEU A 234 3.59 -16.18 2.19
CA LEU A 234 2.34 -16.58 1.57
C LEU A 234 2.32 -18.07 1.27
N HIS A 235 3.40 -18.61 0.70
CA HIS A 235 3.52 -20.02 0.33
C HIS A 235 4.98 -20.44 0.13
N GLY A 236 5.28 -21.74 0.27
CA GLY A 236 6.60 -22.33 -0.01
C GLY A 236 7.47 -22.52 1.22
N SER A 237 8.79 -22.46 1.06
CA SER A 237 9.78 -22.80 2.09
C SER A 237 9.81 -21.80 3.25
N GLU A 238 9.28 -22.19 4.40
CA GLU A 238 9.38 -21.41 5.65
C GLU A 238 10.85 -21.23 6.08
N ALA A 239 11.68 -22.23 5.89
CA ALA A 239 13.09 -22.16 6.22
C ALA A 239 13.80 -21.05 5.42
N LEU A 240 13.55 -20.96 4.10
CA LEU A 240 14.10 -19.91 3.24
C LEU A 240 13.58 -18.54 3.64
N PHE A 241 12.29 -18.41 3.94
CA PHE A 241 11.70 -17.16 4.42
C PHE A 241 12.35 -16.70 5.72
N ARG A 242 12.52 -17.60 6.70
CA ARG A 242 13.20 -17.31 7.98
C ARG A 242 14.66 -16.90 7.76
N GLU A 243 15.37 -17.57 6.84
CA GLU A 243 16.75 -17.20 6.46
C GLU A 243 16.81 -15.74 5.98
N VAL A 244 15.89 -15.33 5.11
CA VAL A 244 15.80 -13.92 4.64
C VAL A 244 15.55 -12.96 5.80
N LYS A 245 14.62 -13.27 6.71
CA LYS A 245 14.33 -12.42 7.87
C LYS A 245 15.55 -12.31 8.82
N VAL A 246 16.24 -13.41 9.06
CA VAL A 246 17.47 -13.42 9.89
C VAL A 246 18.55 -12.53 9.25
N MET A 247 18.79 -12.63 7.94
CA MET A 247 19.76 -11.77 7.24
C MET A 247 19.43 -10.27 7.41
N LEU A 248 18.16 -9.88 7.29
CA LEU A 248 17.73 -8.49 7.50
C LEU A 248 18.02 -8.01 8.94
N HIS A 249 17.74 -8.85 9.94
CA HIS A 249 18.00 -8.53 11.34
C HIS A 249 19.50 -8.42 11.65
N GLN A 250 20.31 -9.37 11.19
CA GLN A 250 21.75 -9.38 11.42
C GLN A 250 22.47 -8.16 10.83
N THR A 251 21.93 -7.56 9.78
CA THR A 251 22.49 -6.36 9.13
C THR A 251 21.90 -5.05 9.65
N GLY A 252 21.06 -5.11 10.69
CA GLY A 252 20.43 -3.94 11.32
C GLY A 252 19.42 -3.21 10.42
N VAL A 253 18.86 -3.89 9.41
CA VAL A 253 17.87 -3.30 8.51
C VAL A 253 16.63 -2.81 9.28
N PRO A 254 16.06 -3.56 10.26
CA PRO A 254 14.92 -3.08 11.02
C PRO A 254 15.15 -1.74 11.71
N ASP A 255 16.33 -1.53 12.31
CA ASP A 255 16.65 -0.27 12.99
C ASP A 255 16.76 0.90 12.01
N LYS A 256 17.37 0.66 10.83
CA LYS A 256 17.45 1.65 9.76
C LYS A 256 16.06 2.03 9.23
N LEU A 257 15.15 1.06 9.07
CA LEU A 257 13.78 1.31 8.65
C LEU A 257 12.98 2.06 9.72
N ASN A 258 13.15 1.72 11.01
CA ASN A 258 12.54 2.44 12.12
C ASN A 258 12.97 3.92 12.16
N GLU A 259 14.22 4.21 11.84
CA GLU A 259 14.69 5.60 11.77
C GLU A 259 14.06 6.35 10.59
N LEU A 260 13.95 5.71 9.43
CA LEU A 260 13.24 6.27 8.28
C LEU A 260 11.74 6.49 8.58
N GLU A 261 11.11 5.61 9.35
CA GLU A 261 9.72 5.78 9.76
C GLU A 261 9.53 6.99 10.69
N LYS A 262 10.46 7.22 11.62
CA LYS A 262 10.45 8.45 12.45
C LYS A 262 10.55 9.71 11.61
N GLN A 263 11.46 9.73 10.62
CA GLN A 263 11.60 10.85 9.68
C GLN A 263 10.32 11.04 8.86
N ALA A 264 9.70 9.96 8.39
CA ALA A 264 8.42 9.99 7.67
C ALA A 264 7.28 10.58 8.52
N LYS A 265 7.23 10.28 9.81
CA LYS A 265 6.24 10.85 10.76
C LYS A 265 6.43 12.36 10.92
N ILE A 266 7.67 12.83 11.05
CA ILE A 266 7.99 14.27 11.13
C ILE A 266 7.61 14.95 9.82
N PHE A 267 8.01 14.38 8.68
CA PHE A 267 7.68 14.90 7.36
C PHE A 267 6.16 15.04 7.19
N ARG A 268 5.39 13.99 7.55
CA ARG A 268 3.93 14.00 7.48
C ARG A 268 3.30 15.10 8.33
N SER A 269 3.76 15.25 9.57
CA SER A 269 3.27 16.28 10.49
C SER A 269 3.50 17.69 9.95
N ASN A 270 4.70 17.95 9.42
CA ASN A 270 5.05 19.23 8.81
C ASN A 270 4.21 19.51 7.55
N ALA A 271 4.03 18.50 6.71
CA ALA A 271 3.21 18.61 5.50
C ALA A 271 1.75 18.92 5.83
N GLU A 272 1.15 18.22 6.81
CA GLU A 272 -0.22 18.50 7.26
C GLU A 272 -0.35 19.91 7.85
N ALA A 273 0.59 20.35 8.67
CA ALA A 273 0.59 21.70 9.25
C ALA A 273 0.72 22.78 8.19
N PHE A 274 1.63 22.60 7.22
CA PHE A 274 1.78 23.52 6.11
C PHE A 274 0.49 23.61 5.27
N LEU A 275 0.01 22.49 4.78
CA LEU A 275 -1.16 22.43 3.90
C LEU A 275 -2.43 22.92 4.60
N LEU A 276 -2.55 22.74 5.91
CA LEU A 276 -3.73 23.17 6.66
C LEU A 276 -3.96 24.69 6.57
N TYR A 277 -2.88 25.48 6.55
CA TYR A 277 -2.94 26.96 6.57
C TYR A 277 -2.47 27.62 5.27
N ALA A 278 -1.97 26.83 4.31
CA ALA A 278 -1.52 27.37 3.04
C ALA A 278 -2.70 27.91 2.22
N THR A 279 -2.46 29.07 1.57
CA THR A 279 -3.41 29.59 0.58
C THR A 279 -3.15 28.93 -0.79
N PRO A 280 -4.13 28.91 -1.69
CA PRO A 280 -3.95 28.35 -3.05
C PRO A 280 -2.71 28.89 -3.76
N GLU A 281 -2.38 30.17 -3.56
CA GLU A 281 -1.22 30.82 -4.18
C GLU A 281 0.13 30.31 -3.60
N LYS A 282 0.12 29.81 -2.37
CA LYS A 282 1.29 29.22 -1.70
C LYS A 282 1.46 27.75 -2.02
N ILE A 283 0.39 27.08 -2.42
CA ILE A 283 0.42 25.68 -2.87
C ILE A 283 0.78 25.69 -4.35
N LYS A 284 2.08 25.87 -4.65
CA LYS A 284 2.60 25.69 -5.99
C LYS A 284 2.54 24.23 -6.40
N ASP A 285 2.67 23.93 -7.70
CA ASP A 285 2.68 22.55 -8.21
C ASP A 285 3.66 21.64 -7.46
N GLU A 286 4.79 22.19 -7.02
CA GLU A 286 5.79 21.50 -6.21
C GLU A 286 5.29 21.06 -4.83
N ALA A 287 4.29 21.73 -4.25
CA ALA A 287 3.72 21.36 -2.94
C ALA A 287 2.54 20.38 -3.06
N LEU A 288 1.99 20.19 -4.25
CA LEU A 288 0.92 19.23 -4.47
C LEU A 288 1.35 17.79 -4.15
N PHE A 289 2.64 17.45 -4.31
CA PHE A 289 3.15 16.12 -3.97
C PHE A 289 3.04 15.79 -2.46
N LEU A 290 2.92 16.81 -1.59
CA LEU A 290 2.67 16.61 -0.17
C LEU A 290 1.26 16.06 0.08
N PHE A 291 0.31 16.45 -0.75
CA PHE A 291 -1.10 16.10 -0.64
C PHE A 291 -1.45 14.89 -1.51
N HIS A 292 -1.05 14.92 -2.77
CA HIS A 292 -1.19 13.88 -3.76
C HIS A 292 0.19 13.36 -4.16
N PRO A 293 0.68 12.26 -3.64
CA PRO A 293 1.84 11.64 -4.26
C PRO A 293 1.41 11.12 -5.63
N SER A 294 2.14 11.52 -6.66
CA SER A 294 1.81 11.22 -8.05
C SER A 294 2.01 9.76 -8.41
N GLU A 295 2.24 8.86 -7.60
CA GLU A 295 2.25 7.41 -7.82
C GLU A 295 2.59 6.69 -6.52
N GLU A 296 1.69 5.82 -6.09
CA GLU A 296 1.90 5.02 -4.88
C GLU A 296 2.54 3.66 -5.18
N SER A 297 3.19 3.49 -6.31
CA SER A 297 3.92 2.27 -6.60
C SER A 297 5.36 2.37 -6.14
N GLU A 298 5.75 1.48 -5.30
CA GLU A 298 7.15 1.12 -5.11
C GLU A 298 7.56 0.33 -6.36
N GLU A 299 8.55 0.83 -7.11
CA GLU A 299 9.09 0.10 -8.26
C GLU A 299 9.83 -1.12 -7.74
N PHE A 300 9.26 -2.30 -7.98
CA PHE A 300 9.98 -3.56 -7.84
C PHE A 300 11.09 -3.62 -8.90
N GLU A 301 12.32 -3.55 -8.49
CA GLU A 301 13.49 -3.83 -9.33
C GLU A 301 14.45 -4.83 -8.67
#